data_da608e836cbee191c1f5700dc990d80b
#
_entry.id   da608e836cbee191c1f5700dc990d80b
#
_cell.length_a   1.000
_cell.length_b   1.000
_cell.length_c   1.000
_cell.angle_alpha   90.00
_cell.angle_beta   90.00
_cell.angle_gamma   90.00
#
_symmetry.space_group_name_H-M   'P 1'
#
loop_
_entity.id
_entity.type
_entity.pdbx_description
1 polymer ?
#
loop_
_entity_poly.entity_id
_entity_poly.type
_entity_poly.pdbx_seq_one_letter_code
_entity_poly.pdbx_strand_id
1 'polypeptide(L)'
;VSFSGGKDSTVTADLVTRALSNPQIMHIFGDTTLEFPYTYEYVQRFKMNHPKTPLISARNKEKDFEELCKLVGPPSRVMRWCCTIFKTGTIQKRIKSLYRDKNQILTFYGIRRSESLSRSKYERESDSPKITKQRIVSPIIDWMDFDIWLYILTSGIDFNDAYRLGYARVGCWCCPNNSGWSEFLSKIHMHEQSERFRTLLIDFARSIGKEDAEVYVDDGFWKARQGGNGVAYAQKSVISFKPCATEENAFNYELQKPVTEELYELFRPFGYLNFDMG
;
A
#
# COMPACT_ATOMS: atom_id res chain seq x y z
N VAL A 1 -16.72 -8.79 -2.32
CA VAL A 1 -15.48 -8.61 -1.57
C VAL A 1 -14.66 -7.49 -2.19
N SER A 2 -14.15 -6.57 -1.35
CA SER A 2 -13.17 -5.57 -1.77
C SER A 2 -11.78 -6.23 -1.78
N PHE A 3 -11.24 -6.46 -2.96
CA PHE A 3 -9.99 -7.17 -3.16
C PHE A 3 -8.89 -6.18 -3.57
N SER A 4 -7.81 -6.12 -2.81
CA SER A 4 -6.68 -5.21 -3.09
C SER A 4 -5.40 -5.92 -3.54
N GLY A 5 -5.40 -7.25 -3.59
CA GLY A 5 -4.20 -8.06 -3.83
C GLY A 5 -3.20 -8.08 -2.67
N GLY A 6 -3.56 -7.51 -1.52
CA GLY A 6 -2.77 -7.61 -0.30
C GLY A 6 -3.23 -8.77 0.60
N LYS A 7 -2.39 -9.20 1.54
CA LYS A 7 -2.61 -10.35 2.43
C LYS A 7 -3.96 -10.34 3.15
N ASP A 8 -4.36 -9.18 3.68
CA ASP A 8 -5.60 -9.03 4.43
C ASP A 8 -6.84 -9.25 3.54
N SER A 9 -6.83 -8.72 2.31
CA SER A 9 -7.91 -8.93 1.35
C SER A 9 -7.94 -10.36 0.81
N THR A 10 -6.80 -11.02 0.71
CA THR A 10 -6.68 -12.44 0.32
C THR A 10 -7.30 -13.34 1.37
N VAL A 11 -6.94 -13.16 2.62
CA VAL A 11 -7.55 -13.90 3.75
C VAL A 11 -9.05 -13.65 3.82
N THR A 12 -9.49 -12.39 3.67
CA THR A 12 -10.92 -12.05 3.66
C THR A 12 -11.65 -12.74 2.52
N ALA A 13 -11.07 -12.80 1.32
CA ALA A 13 -11.66 -13.47 0.17
C ALA A 13 -11.86 -14.98 0.42
N ASP A 14 -10.86 -15.64 0.98
CA ASP A 14 -10.93 -17.06 1.31
C ASP A 14 -11.95 -17.34 2.42
N LEU A 15 -11.89 -16.60 3.53
CA LEU A 15 -12.84 -16.73 4.65
C LEU A 15 -14.29 -16.56 4.20
N VAL A 16 -14.58 -15.53 3.40
CA VAL A 16 -15.94 -15.25 2.90
C VAL A 16 -16.42 -16.35 1.95
N THR A 17 -15.56 -16.81 1.05
CA THR A 17 -15.87 -17.89 0.12
C THR A 17 -16.19 -19.19 0.87
N ARG A 18 -15.39 -19.53 1.86
CA ARG A 18 -15.59 -20.74 2.69
C ARG A 18 -16.82 -20.63 3.57
N ALA A 19 -16.99 -19.51 4.27
CA ALA A 19 -18.12 -19.32 5.21
C ALA A 19 -19.45 -19.37 4.49
N LEU A 20 -19.55 -18.81 3.28
CA LEU A 20 -20.76 -18.79 2.49
C LEU A 20 -20.89 -19.99 1.55
N SER A 21 -19.89 -20.87 1.51
CA SER A 21 -19.80 -22.02 0.59
C SER A 21 -20.14 -21.65 -0.87
N ASN A 22 -19.76 -20.43 -1.26
CA ASN A 22 -20.09 -19.87 -2.58
C ASN A 22 -18.85 -19.25 -3.26
N PRO A 23 -18.31 -19.91 -4.27
CA PRO A 23 -17.17 -19.37 -5.02
C PRO A 23 -17.57 -18.23 -5.99
N GLN A 24 -18.85 -18.03 -6.26
CA GLN A 24 -19.33 -17.01 -7.21
C GLN A 24 -19.53 -15.63 -6.61
N ILE A 25 -18.95 -15.38 -5.43
CA ILE A 25 -19.01 -14.06 -4.80
C ILE A 25 -18.16 -13.06 -5.60
N MET A 26 -18.76 -11.94 -5.96
CA MET A 26 -18.11 -10.88 -6.71
C MET A 26 -16.95 -10.26 -5.93
N HIS A 27 -15.78 -10.23 -6.54
CA HIS A 27 -14.60 -9.53 -6.07
C HIS A 27 -14.37 -8.28 -6.91
N ILE A 28 -14.05 -7.15 -6.27
CA ILE A 28 -13.77 -5.88 -6.94
C ILE A 28 -12.36 -5.45 -6.58
N PHE A 29 -11.48 -5.42 -7.58
CA PHE A 29 -10.13 -4.89 -7.48
C PHE A 29 -10.12 -3.41 -7.86
N GLY A 30 -9.70 -2.54 -6.92
CA GLY A 30 -9.53 -1.12 -7.18
C GLY A 30 -8.18 -0.87 -7.86
N ASP A 31 -8.18 -0.86 -9.17
CA ASP A 31 -6.99 -0.61 -9.98
C ASP A 31 -6.70 0.88 -10.09
N THR A 32 -5.72 1.35 -9.34
CA THR A 32 -5.28 2.75 -9.34
C THR A 32 -4.31 3.08 -10.47
N THR A 33 -3.87 2.09 -11.25
CA THR A 33 -2.72 2.17 -12.17
C THR A 33 -1.35 2.36 -11.52
N LEU A 34 -1.32 2.50 -10.21
CA LEU A 34 -0.13 2.77 -9.39
C LEU A 34 0.19 1.62 -8.41
N GLU A 35 -0.46 0.48 -8.58
CA GLU A 35 -0.17 -0.68 -7.74
C GLU A 35 1.22 -1.25 -8.09
N PHE A 36 1.84 -1.94 -7.15
CA PHE A 36 3.07 -2.68 -7.44
C PHE A 36 2.88 -3.66 -8.60
N PRO A 37 3.88 -3.85 -9.49
CA PRO A 37 3.82 -4.86 -10.56
C PRO A 37 3.41 -6.24 -10.05
N TYR A 38 4.00 -6.67 -8.94
CA TYR A 38 3.67 -7.94 -8.26
C TYR A 38 2.19 -8.06 -7.83
N THR A 39 1.51 -6.92 -7.62
CA THR A 39 0.07 -6.94 -7.34
C THR A 39 -0.73 -7.31 -8.57
N TYR A 40 -0.36 -6.81 -9.75
CA TYR A 40 -1.01 -7.20 -11.00
C TYR A 40 -0.77 -8.68 -11.31
N GLU A 41 0.44 -9.17 -11.15
CA GLU A 41 0.79 -10.58 -11.31
C GLU A 41 0.00 -11.46 -10.36
N TYR A 42 -0.08 -11.08 -9.09
CA TYR A 42 -0.86 -11.82 -8.10
C TYR A 42 -2.36 -11.80 -8.41
N VAL A 43 -2.92 -10.67 -8.84
CA VAL A 43 -4.33 -10.59 -9.26
C VAL A 43 -4.62 -11.51 -10.43
N GLN A 44 -3.70 -11.66 -11.38
CA GLN A 44 -3.83 -12.60 -12.48
C GLN A 44 -3.75 -14.06 -11.99
N ARG A 45 -2.77 -14.39 -11.13
CA ARG A 45 -2.69 -15.73 -10.51
C ARG A 45 -3.97 -16.06 -9.73
N PHE A 46 -4.47 -15.11 -8.95
CA PHE A 46 -5.73 -15.30 -8.22
C PHE A 46 -6.88 -15.64 -9.16
N LYS A 47 -7.02 -14.95 -10.28
CA LYS A 47 -8.04 -15.27 -11.31
C LYS A 47 -7.88 -16.68 -11.88
N MET A 48 -6.64 -17.07 -12.19
CA MET A 48 -6.36 -18.41 -12.74
C MET A 48 -6.66 -19.52 -11.73
N ASN A 49 -6.29 -19.29 -10.46
CA ASN A 49 -6.49 -20.27 -9.39
C ASN A 49 -7.95 -20.34 -8.91
N HIS A 50 -8.75 -19.29 -9.16
CA HIS A 50 -10.15 -19.21 -8.75
C HIS A 50 -11.08 -18.92 -9.96
N PRO A 51 -11.14 -19.82 -10.98
CA PRO A 51 -11.85 -19.53 -12.22
C PRO A 51 -13.37 -19.37 -12.04
N LYS A 52 -13.93 -19.87 -10.94
CA LYS A 52 -15.36 -19.70 -10.60
C LYS A 52 -15.65 -18.38 -9.88
N THR A 53 -14.62 -17.67 -9.40
CA THR A 53 -14.76 -16.42 -8.63
C THR A 53 -14.72 -15.23 -9.59
N PRO A 54 -15.83 -14.48 -9.75
CA PRO A 54 -15.83 -13.31 -10.59
C PRO A 54 -14.99 -12.19 -9.93
N LEU A 55 -13.91 -11.79 -10.59
CA LEU A 55 -13.06 -10.68 -10.16
C LEU A 55 -13.01 -9.63 -11.27
N ILE A 56 -13.47 -8.44 -10.97
CA ILE A 56 -13.50 -7.29 -11.87
C ILE A 56 -12.57 -6.19 -11.39
N SER A 57 -11.97 -5.47 -12.34
CA SER A 57 -11.18 -4.27 -12.03
C SER A 57 -12.02 -3.01 -12.15
N ALA A 58 -11.89 -2.12 -11.16
CA ALA A 58 -12.46 -0.79 -11.16
C ALA A 58 -11.33 0.22 -11.37
N ARG A 59 -11.17 0.72 -12.61
CA ARG A 59 -10.11 1.63 -13.03
C ARG A 59 -10.70 2.93 -13.56
N ASN A 60 -10.06 4.05 -13.25
CA ASN A 60 -10.32 5.33 -13.92
C ASN A 60 -9.58 5.33 -15.27
N LYS A 61 -10.33 5.49 -16.37
CA LYS A 61 -9.78 5.55 -17.72
C LYS A 61 -9.69 6.97 -18.28
N GLU A 62 -10.24 7.94 -17.55
CA GLU A 62 -10.39 9.32 -18.01
C GLU A 62 -9.30 10.24 -17.49
N LYS A 63 -8.60 9.83 -16.42
CA LYS A 63 -7.62 10.66 -15.74
C LYS A 63 -6.29 9.93 -15.66
N ASP A 64 -5.23 10.65 -15.97
CA ASP A 64 -3.86 10.23 -15.77
C ASP A 64 -3.30 10.79 -14.45
N PHE A 65 -2.50 10.00 -13.76
CA PHE A 65 -1.95 10.38 -12.46
C PHE A 65 -0.88 11.48 -12.58
N GLU A 66 0.02 11.36 -13.56
CA GLU A 66 1.11 12.32 -13.75
C GLU A 66 0.58 13.67 -14.23
N GLU A 67 -0.41 13.66 -15.14
CA GLU A 67 -1.10 14.87 -15.57
C GLU A 67 -1.76 15.60 -14.39
N LEU A 68 -2.44 14.84 -13.51
CA LEU A 68 -3.03 15.42 -12.31
C LEU A 68 -1.98 15.93 -11.32
N CYS A 69 -0.84 15.24 -11.18
CA CYS A 69 0.27 15.74 -10.37
C CYS A 69 0.80 17.09 -10.89
N LYS A 70 0.90 17.26 -12.21
CA LYS A 70 1.32 18.53 -12.83
C LYS A 70 0.28 19.63 -12.61
N LEU A 71 -1.01 19.30 -12.70
CA LEU A 71 -2.10 20.27 -12.58
C LEU A 71 -2.36 20.71 -11.14
N VAL A 72 -2.52 19.76 -10.21
CA VAL A 72 -2.91 20.04 -8.82
C VAL A 72 -1.78 19.80 -7.82
N GLY A 73 -0.65 19.30 -8.30
CA GLY A 73 0.51 18.88 -7.51
C GLY A 73 0.39 17.45 -6.97
N PRO A 74 1.52 16.84 -6.57
CA PRO A 74 1.54 15.48 -6.08
C PRO A 74 0.67 15.31 -4.82
N PRO A 75 0.11 14.09 -4.60
CA PRO A 75 -0.65 13.82 -3.40
C PRO A 75 0.25 13.90 -2.17
N SER A 76 -0.33 14.29 -1.04
CA SER A 76 0.37 14.33 0.26
C SER A 76 -0.33 13.44 1.28
N ARG A 77 0.27 13.28 2.47
CA ARG A 77 -0.34 12.53 3.57
C ARG A 77 -1.69 13.09 4.00
N VAL A 78 -1.86 14.40 3.90
CA VAL A 78 -3.10 15.10 4.26
C VAL A 78 -4.07 15.15 3.07
N MET A 79 -3.57 15.45 1.87
CA MET A 79 -4.38 15.60 0.67
C MET A 79 -4.19 14.40 -0.28
N ARG A 80 -4.94 13.34 -0.07
CA ARG A 80 -4.91 12.11 -0.85
C ARG A 80 -5.96 12.09 -1.96
N TRP A 81 -5.95 13.11 -2.82
CA TRP A 81 -6.87 13.22 -3.95
C TRP A 81 -6.82 11.97 -4.85
N CYS A 82 -5.65 11.34 -4.99
CA CYS A 82 -5.47 10.11 -5.75
C CYS A 82 -6.36 8.96 -5.24
N CYS A 83 -6.51 8.81 -3.92
CA CYS A 83 -7.40 7.79 -3.37
C CYS A 83 -8.86 8.04 -3.76
N THR A 84 -9.30 9.28 -3.82
CA THR A 84 -10.67 9.63 -4.19
C THR A 84 -10.90 9.40 -5.68
N ILE A 85 -9.98 9.83 -6.53
CA ILE A 85 -10.13 9.77 -7.98
C ILE A 85 -9.91 8.36 -8.53
N PHE A 86 -8.84 7.67 -8.09
CA PHE A 86 -8.43 6.40 -8.70
C PHE A 86 -8.88 5.16 -7.94
N LYS A 87 -9.24 5.26 -6.65
CA LYS A 87 -9.62 4.10 -5.84
C LYS A 87 -11.08 4.15 -5.43
N THR A 88 -11.41 5.01 -4.47
CA THR A 88 -12.76 4.98 -3.87
C THR A 88 -13.84 5.40 -4.84
N GLY A 89 -13.61 6.43 -5.65
CA GLY A 89 -14.59 6.90 -6.64
C GLY A 89 -14.86 5.88 -7.74
N THR A 90 -13.81 5.21 -8.24
CA THR A 90 -13.96 4.15 -9.26
C THR A 90 -14.70 2.93 -8.73
N ILE A 91 -14.35 2.48 -7.52
CA ILE A 91 -15.05 1.36 -6.86
C ILE A 91 -16.52 1.72 -6.65
N GLN A 92 -16.82 2.93 -6.18
CA GLN A 92 -18.20 3.39 -6.00
C GLN A 92 -18.99 3.41 -7.30
N LYS A 93 -18.43 3.99 -8.36
CA LYS A 93 -19.06 3.99 -9.69
C LYS A 93 -19.36 2.56 -10.14
N ARG A 94 -18.40 1.66 -9.94
CA ARG A 94 -18.53 0.25 -10.35
C ARG A 94 -19.60 -0.49 -9.54
N ILE A 95 -19.61 -0.34 -8.22
CA ILE A 95 -20.65 -0.93 -7.35
C ILE A 95 -22.04 -0.40 -7.73
N LYS A 96 -22.20 0.91 -7.90
CA LYS A 96 -23.47 1.52 -8.31
C LYS A 96 -23.96 0.99 -9.66
N SER A 97 -23.06 0.80 -10.61
CA SER A 97 -23.39 0.25 -11.94
C SER A 97 -23.83 -1.21 -11.86
N LEU A 98 -23.10 -2.04 -11.10
CA LEU A 98 -23.38 -3.49 -11.00
C LEU A 98 -24.63 -3.82 -10.19
N TYR A 99 -24.92 -3.01 -9.18
CA TYR A 99 -25.98 -3.29 -8.21
C TYR A 99 -27.04 -2.18 -8.17
N ARG A 100 -27.32 -1.60 -9.34
CA ARG A 100 -28.28 -0.48 -9.49
C ARG A 100 -29.63 -0.80 -8.93
N ASP A 101 -30.14 -2.01 -9.20
CA ASP A 101 -31.48 -2.46 -8.86
C ASP A 101 -31.55 -3.22 -7.52
N LYS A 102 -30.44 -3.26 -6.77
CA LYS A 102 -30.41 -3.91 -5.46
C LYS A 102 -30.73 -2.92 -4.36
N ASN A 103 -31.55 -3.36 -3.41
CA ASN A 103 -31.95 -2.55 -2.25
C ASN A 103 -30.89 -2.53 -1.16
N GLN A 104 -30.03 -3.58 -1.10
CA GLN A 104 -28.98 -3.71 -0.12
C GLN A 104 -27.76 -4.39 -0.73
N ILE A 105 -26.56 -3.92 -0.38
CA ILE A 105 -25.29 -4.45 -0.81
C ILE A 105 -24.47 -4.76 0.42
N LEU A 106 -24.08 -6.03 0.59
CA LEU A 106 -23.14 -6.42 1.65
C LEU A 106 -21.73 -6.44 1.05
N THR A 107 -20.79 -5.73 1.67
CA THR A 107 -19.41 -5.66 1.21
C THR A 107 -18.44 -6.07 2.32
N PHE A 108 -17.57 -7.01 2.01
CA PHE A 108 -16.53 -7.48 2.92
C PHE A 108 -15.21 -6.77 2.65
N TYR A 109 -14.58 -6.28 3.72
CA TYR A 109 -13.28 -5.59 3.68
C TYR A 109 -12.26 -6.28 4.58
N GLY A 110 -11.05 -6.42 4.08
CA GLY A 110 -9.88 -6.86 4.86
C GLY A 110 -9.31 -5.69 5.66
N ILE A 111 -10.00 -5.25 6.69
CA ILE A 111 -9.60 -4.16 7.59
C ILE A 111 -9.35 -4.72 8.98
N ARG A 112 -8.27 -4.29 9.64
CA ARG A 112 -7.94 -4.63 11.01
C ARG A 112 -7.76 -3.38 11.88
N ARG A 113 -8.20 -3.42 13.13
CA ARG A 113 -8.02 -2.33 14.10
C ARG A 113 -6.55 -2.02 14.36
N SER A 114 -5.73 -3.06 14.38
CA SER A 114 -4.29 -2.99 14.65
C SER A 114 -3.47 -2.22 13.60
N GLU A 115 -4.02 -1.96 12.40
CA GLU A 115 -3.28 -1.31 11.32
C GLU A 115 -3.02 0.19 11.53
N SER A 116 -3.87 0.89 12.28
CA SER A 116 -3.70 2.32 12.57
C SER A 116 -4.67 2.83 13.63
N LEU A 117 -4.31 3.96 14.28
CA LEU A 117 -5.20 4.66 15.23
C LEU A 117 -6.55 5.07 14.62
N SER A 118 -6.59 5.38 13.33
CA SER A 118 -7.85 5.67 12.63
C SER A 118 -8.74 4.43 12.53
N ARG A 119 -8.13 3.25 12.26
CA ARG A 119 -8.87 1.99 12.11
C ARG A 119 -9.23 1.33 13.44
N SER A 120 -8.55 1.68 14.53
CA SER A 120 -8.87 1.15 15.85
C SER A 120 -10.31 1.48 16.30
N LYS A 121 -10.90 2.53 15.72
CA LYS A 121 -12.28 2.98 15.99
C LYS A 121 -13.33 2.31 15.10
N TYR A 122 -12.94 1.44 14.16
CA TYR A 122 -13.89 0.83 13.24
C TYR A 122 -14.61 -0.34 13.90
N GLU A 123 -15.90 -0.45 13.60
CA GLU A 123 -16.72 -1.57 14.00
C GLU A 123 -16.62 -2.72 12.99
N ARG A 124 -16.94 -3.93 13.45
CA ARG A 124 -16.97 -5.12 12.57
C ARG A 124 -18.00 -4.96 11.47
N GLU A 125 -19.12 -4.36 11.80
CA GLU A 125 -20.20 -4.03 10.89
C GLU A 125 -20.53 -2.55 10.97
N SER A 126 -20.72 -1.92 9.83
CA SER A 126 -21.12 -0.52 9.75
C SER A 126 -21.83 -0.22 8.45
N ASP A 127 -22.62 0.84 8.42
CA ASP A 127 -23.13 1.38 7.17
C ASP A 127 -22.04 2.17 6.45
N SER A 128 -22.05 2.10 5.11
CA SER A 128 -21.09 2.85 4.32
C SER A 128 -21.41 4.34 4.33
N PRO A 129 -20.48 5.20 4.74
CA PRO A 129 -20.71 6.65 4.69
C PRO A 129 -20.79 7.20 3.26
N LYS A 130 -20.50 6.36 2.27
CA LYS A 130 -20.37 6.77 0.86
C LYS A 130 -21.44 6.20 -0.06
N ILE A 131 -22.03 5.07 0.29
CA ILE A 131 -23.05 4.38 -0.51
C ILE A 131 -24.20 3.97 0.42
N THR A 132 -25.31 4.67 0.32
CA THR A 132 -26.48 4.55 1.25
C THR A 132 -27.05 3.13 1.37
N LYS A 133 -26.84 2.28 0.35
CA LYS A 133 -27.36 0.89 0.33
C LYS A 133 -26.31 -0.15 0.75
N GLN A 134 -25.13 0.31 1.15
CA GLN A 134 -24.00 -0.59 1.40
C GLN A 134 -23.78 -0.77 2.90
N ARG A 135 -23.85 -2.01 3.35
CA ARG A 135 -23.36 -2.44 4.66
C ARG A 135 -21.97 -3.04 4.51
N ILE A 136 -21.08 -2.64 5.38
CA ILE A 136 -19.67 -3.07 5.42
C ILE A 136 -19.51 -4.09 6.53
N VAL A 137 -18.81 -5.19 6.21
CA VAL A 137 -18.41 -6.20 7.19
C VAL A 137 -16.90 -6.39 7.08
N SER A 138 -16.22 -6.36 8.22
CA SER A 138 -14.78 -6.58 8.34
C SER A 138 -14.53 -7.86 9.17
N PRO A 139 -14.47 -9.05 8.52
CA PRO A 139 -14.40 -10.32 9.25
C PRO A 139 -13.18 -10.45 10.14
N ILE A 140 -12.05 -9.89 9.70
CA ILE A 140 -10.73 -9.97 10.36
C ILE A 140 -10.41 -8.74 11.22
N ILE A 141 -11.41 -7.97 11.63
CA ILE A 141 -11.24 -6.65 12.27
C ILE A 141 -10.34 -6.71 13.53
N ASP A 142 -10.43 -7.77 14.30
CA ASP A 142 -9.69 -7.95 15.56
C ASP A 142 -8.40 -8.79 15.39
N TRP A 143 -8.09 -9.21 14.17
CA TRP A 143 -6.90 -10.00 13.90
C TRP A 143 -5.65 -9.14 13.94
N MET A 144 -4.57 -9.75 14.46
CA MET A 144 -3.23 -9.18 14.40
C MET A 144 -2.53 -9.57 13.09
N ASP A 145 -1.38 -8.97 12.82
CA ASP A 145 -0.60 -9.31 11.62
C ASP A 145 -0.14 -10.77 11.63
N PHE A 146 0.17 -11.27 12.82
CA PHE A 146 0.54 -12.66 13.06
C PHE A 146 -0.59 -13.62 12.66
N ASP A 147 -1.85 -13.32 13.01
CA ASP A 147 -3.00 -14.18 12.70
C ASP A 147 -3.21 -14.30 11.19
N ILE A 148 -2.98 -13.21 10.45
CA ILE A 148 -3.07 -13.18 8.99
C ILE A 148 -2.04 -14.13 8.37
N TRP A 149 -0.78 -14.04 8.82
CA TRP A 149 0.27 -14.91 8.30
C TRP A 149 0.09 -16.36 8.72
N LEU A 150 -0.32 -16.60 9.97
CA LEU A 150 -0.62 -17.93 10.45
C LEU A 150 -1.72 -18.58 9.59
N TYR A 151 -2.79 -17.83 9.32
CA TYR A 151 -3.87 -18.31 8.46
C TYR A 151 -3.39 -18.61 7.02
N ILE A 152 -2.64 -17.72 6.41
CA ILE A 152 -2.09 -17.90 5.04
C ILE A 152 -1.25 -19.19 4.98
N LEU A 153 -0.33 -19.35 5.91
CA LEU A 153 0.62 -20.47 5.92
C LEU A 153 -0.05 -21.79 6.25
N THR A 154 -0.96 -21.83 7.22
CA THR A 154 -1.65 -23.05 7.62
C THR A 154 -2.72 -23.50 6.63
N SER A 155 -3.34 -22.54 5.95
CA SER A 155 -4.35 -22.84 4.92
C SER A 155 -3.74 -23.06 3.52
N GLY A 156 -2.44 -22.82 3.35
CA GLY A 156 -1.74 -23.01 2.07
C GLY A 156 -2.23 -22.10 0.95
N ILE A 157 -2.80 -20.94 1.28
CA ILE A 157 -3.30 -20.00 0.26
C ILE A 157 -2.16 -19.19 -0.34
N ASP A 158 -2.25 -18.93 -1.64
CA ASP A 158 -1.29 -18.09 -2.36
C ASP A 158 -1.40 -16.63 -1.93
N PHE A 159 -0.29 -15.91 -1.98
CA PHE A 159 -0.22 -14.50 -1.60
C PHE A 159 0.72 -13.72 -2.52
N ASN A 160 0.64 -12.39 -2.46
CA ASN A 160 1.40 -11.46 -3.28
C ASN A 160 2.92 -11.56 -3.00
N ASP A 161 3.72 -11.73 -4.04
CA ASP A 161 5.17 -11.91 -3.94
C ASP A 161 5.91 -10.69 -3.42
N ALA A 162 5.32 -9.50 -3.46
CA ALA A 162 5.91 -8.32 -2.82
C ALA A 162 6.23 -8.55 -1.33
N TYR A 163 5.45 -9.37 -0.63
CA TYR A 163 5.75 -9.73 0.76
C TYR A 163 7.02 -10.57 0.89
N ARG A 164 7.33 -11.42 -0.10
CA ARG A 164 8.57 -12.21 -0.15
C ARG A 164 9.80 -11.34 -0.35
N LEU A 165 9.63 -10.17 -0.97
CA LEU A 165 10.67 -9.17 -1.18
C LEU A 165 10.84 -8.22 0.02
N GLY A 166 10.13 -8.44 1.11
CA GLY A 166 10.27 -7.67 2.34
C GLY A 166 9.31 -6.48 2.49
N TYR A 167 8.34 -6.31 1.57
CA TYR A 167 7.31 -5.30 1.77
C TYR A 167 6.37 -5.72 2.90
N ALA A 168 6.25 -4.91 3.93
CA ALA A 168 5.30 -5.15 5.02
C ALA A 168 3.85 -4.88 4.60
N ARG A 169 3.66 -4.04 3.58
CA ARG A 169 2.35 -3.63 3.07
C ARG A 169 2.39 -3.43 1.57
N VAL A 170 1.31 -3.85 0.89
CA VAL A 170 1.13 -3.71 -0.56
C VAL A 170 0.07 -2.64 -0.84
N GLY A 171 0.31 -1.81 -1.84
CA GLY A 171 -0.57 -0.73 -2.29
C GLY A 171 0.06 0.06 -3.43
N CYS A 172 -0.26 1.35 -3.56
CA CYS A 172 0.38 2.20 -4.57
C CYS A 172 1.87 2.38 -4.23
N TRP A 173 2.76 2.09 -5.18
CA TRP A 173 4.21 2.17 -4.97
C TRP A 173 4.70 3.59 -4.67
N CYS A 174 4.05 4.63 -5.21
CA CYS A 174 4.39 6.05 -5.02
C CYS A 174 3.56 6.72 -3.90
N CYS A 175 2.96 5.96 -2.98
CA CYS A 175 2.08 6.51 -1.95
C CYS A 175 2.86 7.36 -0.93
N PRO A 176 2.43 8.59 -0.62
CA PRO A 176 3.08 9.42 0.40
C PRO A 176 3.03 8.83 1.82
N ASN A 177 2.18 7.81 2.04
CA ASN A 177 2.11 7.09 3.31
C ASN A 177 2.98 5.83 3.36
N ASN A 178 3.77 5.55 2.33
CA ASN A 178 4.72 4.46 2.38
C ASN A 178 5.78 4.73 3.45
N SER A 179 6.28 3.65 4.07
CA SER A 179 7.41 3.72 4.99
C SER A 179 8.71 3.95 4.21
N GLY A 180 9.74 4.48 4.88
CA GLY A 180 11.07 4.61 4.28
C GLY A 180 11.62 3.27 3.77
N TRP A 181 11.35 2.18 4.50
CA TRP A 181 11.69 0.82 4.06
C TRP A 181 10.99 0.43 2.74
N SER A 182 9.69 0.69 2.63
CA SER A 182 8.95 0.42 1.39
C SER A 182 9.46 1.25 0.21
N GLU A 183 9.87 2.49 0.44
CA GLU A 183 10.46 3.35 -0.57
C GLU A 183 11.84 2.86 -1.01
N PHE A 184 12.64 2.41 -0.05
CA PHE A 184 13.93 1.79 -0.34
C PHE A 184 13.77 0.56 -1.24
N LEU A 185 12.89 -0.37 -0.88
CA LEU A 185 12.60 -1.54 -1.70
C LEU A 185 12.09 -1.15 -3.10
N SER A 186 11.28 -0.09 -3.19
CA SER A 186 10.79 0.40 -4.48
C SER A 186 11.91 0.96 -5.37
N LYS A 187 12.91 1.61 -4.78
CA LYS A 187 14.10 2.05 -5.53
C LYS A 187 14.92 0.88 -6.10
N ILE A 188 14.93 -0.27 -5.40
CA ILE A 188 15.60 -1.48 -5.86
C ILE A 188 14.78 -2.20 -6.95
N HIS A 189 13.52 -2.50 -6.62
CA HIS A 189 12.69 -3.39 -7.45
C HIS A 189 11.93 -2.66 -8.57
N MET A 190 11.83 -1.33 -8.52
CA MET A 190 11.10 -0.49 -9.46
C MET A 190 11.89 0.79 -9.74
N HIS A 191 13.17 0.63 -10.08
CA HIS A 191 14.11 1.74 -10.23
C HIS A 191 13.63 2.79 -11.24
N GLU A 192 13.26 2.37 -12.44
CA GLU A 192 12.83 3.28 -13.53
C GLU A 192 11.59 4.11 -13.11
N GLN A 193 10.58 3.44 -12.55
CA GLN A 193 9.36 4.12 -12.10
C GLN A 193 9.65 5.09 -10.95
N SER A 194 10.53 4.69 -10.04
CA SER A 194 10.93 5.51 -8.89
C SER A 194 11.68 6.76 -9.33
N GLU A 195 12.61 6.65 -10.27
CA GLU A 195 13.35 7.79 -10.82
C GLU A 195 12.47 8.71 -11.65
N ARG A 196 11.58 8.15 -12.47
CA ARG A 196 10.59 8.96 -13.21
C ARG A 196 9.69 9.77 -12.26
N PHE A 197 9.23 9.15 -11.19
CA PHE A 197 8.41 9.85 -10.20
C PHE A 197 9.22 10.88 -9.40
N ARG A 198 10.48 10.57 -9.05
CA ARG A 198 11.40 11.53 -8.42
C ARG A 198 11.59 12.76 -9.30
N THR A 199 11.81 12.59 -10.60
CA THR A 199 11.93 13.70 -11.55
C THR A 199 10.66 14.56 -11.57
N LEU A 200 9.49 13.95 -11.63
CA LEU A 200 8.21 14.68 -11.56
C LEU A 200 8.08 15.49 -10.27
N LEU A 201 8.50 14.93 -9.14
CA LEU A 201 8.47 15.64 -7.86
C LEU A 201 9.45 16.82 -7.80
N ILE A 202 10.65 16.67 -8.38
CA ILE A 202 11.66 17.73 -8.47
C ILE A 202 11.13 18.87 -9.35
N ASP A 203 10.57 18.56 -10.51
CA ASP A 203 9.97 19.57 -11.40
C ASP A 203 8.83 20.33 -10.71
N PHE A 204 7.99 19.60 -9.96
CA PHE A 204 6.98 20.25 -9.15
C PHE A 204 7.59 21.14 -8.05
N ALA A 205 8.60 20.66 -7.33
CA ALA A 205 9.27 21.45 -6.28
C ALA A 205 9.87 22.75 -6.84
N ARG A 206 10.51 22.68 -8.02
CA ARG A 206 11.02 23.86 -8.74
C ARG A 206 9.89 24.81 -9.12
N SER A 207 8.77 24.30 -9.62
CA SER A 207 7.62 25.11 -10.02
C SER A 207 6.97 25.89 -8.87
N ILE A 208 7.12 25.42 -7.63
CA ILE A 208 6.63 26.09 -6.43
C ILE A 208 7.74 26.88 -5.69
N GLY A 209 8.89 27.10 -6.35
CA GLY A 209 9.96 27.97 -5.85
C GLY A 209 10.80 27.36 -4.73
N LYS A 210 10.99 26.05 -4.70
CA LYS A 210 11.94 25.42 -3.77
C LYS A 210 13.36 25.58 -4.28
N GLU A 211 14.22 26.25 -3.52
CA GLU A 211 15.63 26.50 -3.88
C GLU A 211 16.40 25.18 -4.04
N ASP A 212 16.28 24.29 -3.03
CA ASP A 212 16.88 22.94 -3.04
C ASP A 212 15.82 21.87 -3.36
N ALA A 213 15.33 21.85 -4.61
CA ALA A 213 14.23 20.97 -5.02
C ALA A 213 14.57 19.49 -4.83
N GLU A 214 15.82 19.09 -5.03
CA GLU A 214 16.28 17.72 -4.86
C GLU A 214 16.26 17.30 -3.39
N VAL A 215 16.84 18.11 -2.52
CA VAL A 215 16.80 17.91 -1.06
C VAL A 215 15.35 17.86 -0.56
N TYR A 216 14.51 18.79 -1.03
CA TYR A 216 13.08 18.80 -0.69
C TYR A 216 12.37 17.49 -1.03
N VAL A 217 12.73 16.86 -2.15
CA VAL A 217 12.15 15.60 -2.59
C VAL A 217 12.77 14.41 -1.85
N ASP A 218 14.08 14.35 -1.75
CA ASP A 218 14.81 13.21 -1.18
C ASP A 218 14.58 13.08 0.33
N ASP A 219 14.47 14.21 1.04
CA ASP A 219 14.08 14.24 2.46
C ASP A 219 12.58 14.00 2.70
N GLY A 220 11.79 13.89 1.63
CA GLY A 220 10.37 13.57 1.71
C GLY A 220 9.47 14.74 2.13
N PHE A 221 9.93 15.98 2.06
CA PHE A 221 9.14 17.17 2.41
C PHE A 221 7.90 17.32 1.52
N TRP A 222 7.92 16.84 0.28
CA TRP A 222 6.78 16.83 -0.62
C TRP A 222 5.56 16.09 -0.06
N LYS A 223 5.77 15.11 0.81
CA LYS A 223 4.70 14.31 1.42
C LYS A 223 3.84 15.13 2.38
N ALA A 224 4.39 16.24 2.85
CA ALA A 224 3.80 17.11 3.87
C ALA A 224 3.17 18.39 3.32
N ARG A 225 2.93 18.45 2.04
CA ARG A 225 2.58 19.63 1.24
C ARG A 225 1.67 20.70 1.89
N GLN A 226 0.92 20.39 2.95
CA GLN A 226 0.01 21.35 3.58
C GLN A 226 0.03 21.28 5.11
N GLY A 227 1.17 21.53 5.70
CA GLY A 227 1.25 21.67 7.13
C GLY A 227 2.45 20.92 7.74
N GLY A 228 3.15 21.57 8.62
CA GLY A 228 4.44 21.19 9.17
C GLY A 228 4.58 19.80 9.82
N ASN A 229 3.51 19.03 9.91
CA ASN A 229 3.54 17.68 10.47
C ASN A 229 4.40 16.70 9.67
N GLY A 230 4.60 16.94 8.37
CA GLY A 230 5.43 16.06 7.56
C GLY A 230 6.92 16.28 7.73
N VAL A 231 7.34 17.52 8.00
CA VAL A 231 8.72 17.84 8.36
C VAL A 231 9.07 17.15 9.68
N ALA A 232 8.20 17.28 10.68
CA ALA A 232 8.38 16.60 11.97
C ALA A 232 8.32 15.06 11.83
N TYR A 233 7.64 14.53 10.82
CA TYR A 233 7.57 13.10 10.56
C TYR A 233 8.80 12.59 9.77
N ALA A 234 9.32 13.38 8.83
CA ALA A 234 10.57 13.07 8.13
C ALA A 234 11.76 13.08 9.09
N GLN A 235 11.78 14.02 10.02
CA GLN A 235 12.78 14.08 11.10
C GLN A 235 12.71 12.91 12.09
N LYS A 236 11.59 12.17 12.13
CA LYS A 236 11.44 10.93 12.90
C LYS A 236 11.77 9.68 12.10
N SER A 237 12.20 9.81 10.86
CA SER A 237 12.73 8.69 10.08
C SER A 237 13.94 8.10 10.78
N VAL A 238 13.87 6.82 11.12
CA VAL A 238 14.92 6.12 11.90
C VAL A 238 16.13 5.79 11.05
N ILE A 239 15.96 5.80 9.73
CA ILE A 239 16.98 5.37 8.77
C ILE A 239 16.99 6.33 7.58
N SER A 240 18.13 6.93 7.30
CA SER A 240 18.47 7.47 5.99
C SER A 240 19.50 6.58 5.31
N PHE A 241 19.51 6.51 4.00
CA PHE A 241 20.47 5.71 3.25
C PHE A 241 20.84 6.38 1.93
N LYS A 242 22.07 6.15 1.51
CA LYS A 242 22.61 6.60 0.22
C LYS A 242 23.31 5.43 -0.47
N PRO A 243 23.31 5.36 -1.80
CA PRO A 243 24.16 4.40 -2.50
C PRO A 243 25.60 4.51 -2.03
N CYS A 244 26.29 3.38 -1.86
CA CYS A 244 27.71 3.39 -1.55
C CYS A 244 28.49 3.90 -2.77
N ALA A 245 29.41 4.83 -2.54
CA ALA A 245 30.22 5.39 -3.63
C ALA A 245 31.35 4.46 -4.08
N THR A 246 31.69 3.47 -3.26
CA THR A 246 32.84 2.58 -3.47
C THR A 246 32.47 1.16 -3.86
N GLU A 247 31.22 0.74 -3.60
CA GLU A 247 30.75 -0.63 -3.84
C GLU A 247 29.45 -0.64 -4.62
N GLU A 248 29.43 -1.39 -5.71
CA GLU A 248 28.25 -1.59 -6.54
C GLU A 248 27.22 -2.45 -5.78
N ASN A 249 25.94 -2.07 -5.82
CA ASN A 249 24.84 -2.70 -5.09
C ASN A 249 24.91 -2.62 -3.55
N ALA A 250 25.75 -1.74 -3.01
CA ALA A 250 25.84 -1.47 -1.58
C ALA A 250 25.24 -0.11 -1.22
N PHE A 251 24.75 0.02 0.03
CA PHE A 251 24.15 1.25 0.54
C PHE A 251 24.72 1.58 1.91
N ASN A 252 25.03 2.85 2.12
CA ASN A 252 25.38 3.39 3.43
C ASN A 252 24.11 3.80 4.17
N TYR A 253 23.95 3.31 5.37
CA TYR A 253 22.82 3.61 6.25
C TYR A 253 23.27 4.56 7.37
N GLU A 254 22.52 5.65 7.54
CA GLU A 254 22.66 6.50 8.72
C GLU A 254 21.51 6.21 9.68
N LEU A 255 21.83 5.71 10.84
CA LEU A 255 20.86 5.42 11.88
C LEU A 255 20.73 6.65 12.78
N GLN A 256 19.49 7.07 13.07
CA GLN A 256 19.23 8.14 14.05
C GLN A 256 19.36 7.66 15.50
N LYS A 257 19.45 6.36 15.69
CA LYS A 257 19.69 5.73 17.00
C LYS A 257 20.98 4.92 16.94
N PRO A 258 21.74 4.85 18.02
CA PRO A 258 22.91 3.99 18.07
C PRO A 258 22.52 2.52 17.83
N VAL A 259 23.40 1.79 17.18
CA VAL A 259 23.25 0.35 17.00
C VAL A 259 23.33 -0.29 18.38
N THR A 260 22.34 -1.10 18.73
CA THR A 260 22.27 -1.82 20.00
C THR A 260 22.37 -3.33 19.76
N GLU A 261 22.69 -4.08 20.80
CA GLU A 261 22.69 -5.55 20.72
C GLU A 261 21.34 -6.12 20.26
N GLU A 262 20.25 -5.47 20.60
CA GLU A 262 18.91 -5.85 20.14
C GLU A 262 18.79 -5.86 18.60
N LEU A 263 19.46 -4.94 17.90
CA LEU A 263 19.50 -4.95 16.44
C LEU A 263 20.20 -6.18 15.90
N TYR A 264 21.32 -6.58 16.52
CA TYR A 264 22.05 -7.80 16.14
C TYR A 264 21.22 -9.06 16.38
N GLU A 265 20.48 -9.11 17.48
CA GLU A 265 19.58 -10.24 17.78
C GLU A 265 18.50 -10.42 16.71
N LEU A 266 17.97 -9.31 16.14
CA LEU A 266 16.99 -9.37 15.05
C LEU A 266 17.54 -9.99 13.77
N PHE A 267 18.86 -9.92 13.54
CA PHE A 267 19.51 -10.52 12.38
C PHE A 267 20.02 -11.94 12.61
N ARG A 268 20.10 -12.39 13.86
CA ARG A 268 20.60 -13.73 14.22
C ARG A 268 19.93 -14.89 13.48
N PRO A 269 18.62 -14.87 13.20
CA PRO A 269 17.96 -15.91 12.40
C PRO A 269 18.43 -16.01 10.94
N PHE A 270 19.07 -14.97 10.42
CA PHE A 270 19.52 -14.91 9.02
C PHE A 270 20.97 -15.37 8.82
N GLY A 271 21.70 -15.69 9.88
CA GLY A 271 23.06 -16.17 9.85
C GLY A 271 24.02 -15.41 10.74
N TYR A 272 25.33 -15.70 10.57
CA TYR A 272 26.37 -14.99 11.29
C TYR A 272 26.59 -13.59 10.71
N LEU A 273 26.46 -12.58 11.55
CA LEU A 273 26.78 -11.21 11.19
C LEU A 273 28.27 -10.96 11.48
N ASN A 274 29.04 -10.76 10.42
CA ASN A 274 30.44 -10.38 10.52
C ASN A 274 30.52 -8.85 10.49
N PHE A 275 30.40 -8.22 11.65
CA PHE A 275 30.62 -6.78 11.78
C PHE A 275 32.06 -6.56 12.25
N ASP A 276 32.86 -5.92 11.40
CA ASP A 276 34.10 -5.33 11.81
C ASP A 276 33.77 -4.04 12.58
N MET A 277 33.87 -4.11 13.90
CA MET A 277 33.70 -2.95 14.77
C MET A 277 35.02 -2.18 14.81
N GLY A 278 35.39 -1.59 13.65
CA GLY A 278 36.52 -0.72 13.55
C GLY A 278 36.37 0.61 14.31
#